data_0b6be2eb2f8e2887ad77f018fa08d99c
#
_entry.id   0b6be2eb2f8e2887ad77f018fa08d99c
#
_cell.length_a   1.000
_cell.length_b   1.000
_cell.length_c   1.000
_cell.angle_alpha   90.00
_cell.angle_beta   90.00
_cell.angle_gamma   90.00
#
_symmetry.space_group_name_H-M   'P 1'
#
loop_
_entity.id
_entity.type
_entity.pdbx_description
1 polymer ?
#
loop_
_entity_poly.entity_id
_entity_poly.type
_entity_poly.pdbx_seq_one_letter_code
_entity_poly.pdbx_strand_id
1 'polypeptide(L)'
;VPPGDLPAPHAVDTLYRSHHAWLTAWLRRRLRDDHDAADLAQDTFVRLIAARDTPGLREPRAFLTRIAHGLMVNLWRRRDLEHAYLQALAQRPEACAPSPERRALVLEALVEIDAMLQRLPARAREAFLLAQLGGYTYAEIGRRLDVSERMVKKYMAQVMLQCLLIAEGVW
;
A
#
# COMPACT_ATOMS: atom_id res chain seq x y z
N VAL A 1 6.64 27.56 19.78
CA VAL A 1 6.42 26.10 19.83
C VAL A 1 7.79 25.47 20.07
N PRO A 2 8.04 24.73 21.16
CA PRO A 2 9.31 24.06 21.38
C PRO A 2 9.52 22.94 20.35
N PRO A 3 10.77 22.64 19.94
CA PRO A 3 11.07 21.53 19.05
C PRO A 3 10.74 20.24 19.78
N GLY A 4 9.75 19.50 19.26
CA GLY A 4 9.31 18.24 19.82
C GLY A 4 10.45 17.21 19.79
N ASP A 5 10.68 16.58 20.95
CA ASP A 5 11.64 15.53 21.18
C ASP A 5 11.53 14.42 20.12
N LEU A 6 12.56 14.32 19.29
CA LEU A 6 12.85 13.08 18.57
C LEU A 6 13.00 11.96 19.63
N PRO A 7 12.49 10.75 19.40
CA PRO A 7 12.74 9.64 20.31
C PRO A 7 14.25 9.54 20.51
N ALA A 8 14.68 9.56 21.79
CA ALA A 8 16.10 9.57 22.11
C ALA A 8 16.79 8.43 21.33
N PRO A 9 17.90 8.69 20.62
CA PRO A 9 18.57 7.67 19.77
C PRO A 9 18.81 6.35 20.52
N HIS A 10 18.99 6.41 21.83
CA HIS A 10 19.15 5.26 22.73
C HIS A 10 17.89 4.39 22.88
N ALA A 11 16.67 4.97 22.77
CA ALA A 11 15.44 4.19 22.90
C ALA A 11 15.20 3.30 21.67
N VAL A 12 15.48 3.82 20.48
CA VAL A 12 15.35 3.06 19.22
C VAL A 12 16.41 1.98 19.10
N ASP A 13 17.68 2.28 19.47
CA ASP A 13 18.77 1.30 19.48
C ASP A 13 18.45 0.13 20.43
N THR A 14 17.94 0.44 21.61
CA THR A 14 17.53 -0.58 22.58
C THR A 14 16.39 -1.45 22.05
N LEU A 15 15.37 -0.84 21.40
CA LEU A 15 14.26 -1.56 20.77
C LEU A 15 14.76 -2.45 19.63
N TYR A 16 15.64 -1.94 18.79
CA TYR A 16 16.24 -2.69 17.70
C TYR A 16 16.97 -3.92 18.21
N ARG A 17 17.91 -3.76 19.11
CA ARG A 17 18.70 -4.88 19.68
C ARG A 17 17.83 -5.91 20.39
N SER A 18 16.78 -5.47 21.09
CA SER A 18 15.92 -6.37 21.87
C SER A 18 14.89 -7.11 21.02
N HIS A 19 14.50 -6.57 19.87
CA HIS A 19 13.34 -7.09 19.12
C HIS A 19 13.63 -7.45 17.66
N HIS A 20 14.75 -7.05 17.07
CA HIS A 20 15.05 -7.31 15.66
C HIS A 20 15.08 -8.82 15.34
N ALA A 21 15.82 -9.61 16.09
CA ALA A 21 15.91 -11.06 15.86
C ALA A 21 14.53 -11.75 16.01
N TRP A 22 13.75 -11.35 16.99
CA TRP A 22 12.39 -11.87 17.19
C TRP A 22 11.47 -11.46 16.02
N LEU A 23 11.51 -10.19 15.57
CA LEU A 23 10.68 -9.71 14.48
C LEU A 23 11.02 -10.42 13.17
N THR A 24 12.30 -10.56 12.86
CA THR A 24 12.77 -11.28 11.67
C THR A 24 12.31 -12.74 11.69
N ALA A 25 12.44 -13.44 12.82
CA ALA A 25 11.96 -14.81 12.97
C ALA A 25 10.42 -14.91 12.83
N TRP A 26 9.68 -13.91 13.31
CA TRP A 26 8.23 -13.83 13.17
C TRP A 26 7.80 -13.63 11.71
N LEU A 27 8.51 -12.78 10.96
CA LEU A 27 8.30 -12.53 9.52
C LEU A 27 8.66 -13.74 8.67
N ARG A 28 9.79 -14.40 8.93
CA ARG A 28 10.20 -15.64 8.23
C ARG A 28 9.13 -16.71 8.23
N ARG A 29 8.49 -16.93 9.36
CA ARG A 29 7.40 -17.92 9.48
C ARG A 29 6.18 -17.59 8.61
N ARG A 30 5.99 -16.32 8.23
CA ARG A 30 4.83 -15.85 7.44
C ARG A 30 5.13 -15.67 5.98
N LEU A 31 6.29 -15.18 5.64
CA LEU A 31 6.68 -14.86 4.27
C LEU A 31 7.28 -16.07 3.55
N ARG A 32 7.85 -17.03 4.29
CA ARG A 32 8.59 -18.20 3.76
C ARG A 32 9.74 -17.81 2.84
N ASP A 33 10.24 -16.60 2.97
CA ASP A 33 11.36 -16.02 2.25
C ASP A 33 12.23 -15.25 3.24
N ASP A 34 13.50 -15.61 3.32
CA ASP A 34 14.44 -15.07 4.30
C ASP A 34 14.86 -13.64 3.95
N HIS A 35 14.94 -13.35 2.66
CA HIS A 35 15.34 -12.03 2.17
C HIS A 35 14.24 -11.01 2.44
N ASP A 36 13.02 -11.32 2.00
CA ASP A 36 11.86 -10.47 2.31
C ASP A 36 11.66 -10.25 3.81
N ALA A 37 11.88 -11.29 4.62
CA ALA A 37 11.72 -11.18 6.07
C ALA A 37 12.76 -10.23 6.69
N ALA A 38 13.98 -10.25 6.20
CA ALA A 38 15.03 -9.34 6.65
C ALA A 38 14.73 -7.90 6.23
N ASP A 39 14.34 -7.68 4.97
CA ASP A 39 14.00 -6.37 4.43
C ASP A 39 12.80 -5.76 5.16
N LEU A 40 11.72 -6.53 5.35
CA LEU A 40 10.55 -6.05 6.07
C LEU A 40 10.82 -5.77 7.55
N ALA A 41 11.72 -6.54 8.18
CA ALA A 41 12.16 -6.25 9.54
C ALA A 41 12.86 -4.89 9.60
N GLN A 42 13.78 -4.62 8.66
CA GLN A 42 14.48 -3.35 8.56
C GLN A 42 13.50 -2.19 8.30
N ASP A 43 12.61 -2.32 7.33
CA ASP A 43 11.59 -1.32 6.98
C ASP A 43 10.66 -1.02 8.17
N THR A 44 10.35 -2.03 8.98
CA THR A 44 9.54 -1.85 10.20
C THR A 44 10.23 -0.90 11.18
N PHE A 45 11.54 -1.04 11.38
CA PHE A 45 12.30 -0.14 12.26
C PHE A 45 12.49 1.24 11.63
N VAL A 46 12.68 1.34 10.31
CA VAL A 46 12.73 2.64 9.62
C VAL A 46 11.41 3.41 9.83
N ARG A 47 10.27 2.73 9.68
CA ARG A 47 8.96 3.35 9.94
C ARG A 47 8.74 3.68 11.41
N LEU A 48 9.27 2.87 12.33
CA LEU A 48 9.24 3.18 13.76
C LEU A 48 9.98 4.50 14.04
N ILE A 49 11.15 4.70 13.44
CA ILE A 49 11.97 5.92 13.59
C ILE A 49 11.24 7.13 13.01
N ALA A 50 10.59 6.96 11.86
CA ALA A 50 9.83 8.02 11.20
C ALA A 50 8.54 8.41 11.95
N ALA A 51 7.96 7.49 12.73
CA ALA A 51 6.80 7.76 13.57
C ALA A 51 7.25 8.57 14.81
N ARG A 52 6.96 9.87 14.81
CA ARG A 52 7.34 10.83 15.87
C ARG A 52 6.75 10.54 17.27
N ASP A 53 5.78 9.63 17.37
CA ASP A 53 5.08 9.24 18.61
C ASP A 53 5.57 7.88 19.11
N THR A 54 6.74 7.84 19.73
CA THR A 54 7.23 6.67 20.46
C THR A 54 7.60 6.93 21.94
N PRO A 55 6.89 7.78 22.69
CA PRO A 55 7.16 7.90 24.11
C PRO A 55 6.58 6.67 24.83
N GLY A 56 7.47 5.82 25.38
CA GLY A 56 7.12 4.78 26.34
C GLY A 56 6.18 3.69 25.80
N LEU A 57 6.55 3.01 24.71
CA LEU A 57 5.82 1.86 24.18
C LEU A 57 5.63 0.80 25.29
N ARG A 58 4.41 0.75 25.85
CA ARG A 58 4.04 -0.26 26.85
C ARG A 58 4.12 -1.68 26.29
N GLU A 59 3.86 -1.85 24.98
CA GLU A 59 3.88 -3.13 24.28
C GLU A 59 4.65 -3.05 22.94
N PRO A 60 5.98 -3.05 22.96
CA PRO A 60 6.79 -2.86 21.73
C PRO A 60 6.50 -3.92 20.67
N ARG A 61 6.30 -5.18 21.07
CA ARG A 61 6.02 -6.28 20.13
C ARG A 61 4.71 -6.11 19.40
N ALA A 62 3.64 -5.70 20.07
CA ALA A 62 2.34 -5.45 19.44
C ALA A 62 2.43 -4.31 18.44
N PHE A 63 3.16 -3.25 18.78
CA PHE A 63 3.37 -2.11 17.88
C PHE A 63 4.18 -2.49 16.65
N LEU A 64 5.31 -3.16 16.81
CA LEU A 64 6.15 -3.66 15.71
C LEU A 64 5.37 -4.64 14.81
N THR A 65 4.59 -5.55 15.40
CA THR A 65 3.74 -6.47 14.64
C THR A 65 2.72 -5.74 13.77
N ARG A 66 2.11 -4.67 14.28
CA ARG A 66 1.13 -3.88 13.51
C ARG A 66 1.77 -3.21 12.30
N ILE A 67 2.95 -2.61 12.46
CA ILE A 67 3.69 -2.01 11.33
C ILE A 67 4.10 -3.10 10.33
N ALA A 68 4.71 -4.17 10.81
CA ALA A 68 5.18 -5.28 9.97
C ALA A 68 4.04 -5.96 9.20
N HIS A 69 2.86 -6.11 9.83
CA HIS A 69 1.68 -6.64 9.17
C HIS A 69 1.22 -5.75 8.00
N GLY A 70 1.20 -4.43 8.17
CA GLY A 70 0.88 -3.49 7.09
C GLY A 70 1.85 -3.60 5.92
N LEU A 71 3.17 -3.69 6.20
CA LEU A 71 4.21 -3.89 5.19
C LEU A 71 4.04 -5.22 4.45
N MET A 72 3.76 -6.30 5.17
CA MET A 72 3.55 -7.63 4.62
C MET A 72 2.33 -7.68 3.68
N VAL A 73 1.21 -7.04 4.06
CA VAL A 73 0.03 -6.91 3.19
C VAL A 73 0.36 -6.16 1.90
N ASN A 74 1.14 -5.07 1.98
CA ASN A 74 1.57 -4.33 0.81
C ASN A 74 2.50 -5.15 -0.11
N LEU A 75 3.42 -5.94 0.47
CA LEU A 75 4.28 -6.85 -0.29
C LEU A 75 3.45 -7.89 -1.05
N TRP A 76 2.49 -8.54 -0.40
CA TRP A 76 1.61 -9.53 -1.06
C TRP A 76 0.81 -8.92 -2.20
N ARG A 77 0.20 -7.74 -1.99
CA ARG A 77 -0.53 -7.03 -3.05
C ARG A 77 0.36 -6.71 -4.25
N ARG A 78 1.58 -6.24 -4.01
CA ARG A 78 2.52 -5.97 -5.10
C ARG A 78 2.82 -7.23 -5.91
N ARG A 79 3.04 -8.37 -5.25
CA ARG A 79 3.24 -9.66 -5.90
C ARG A 79 2.02 -10.15 -6.68
N ASP A 80 0.84 -9.99 -6.12
CA ASP A 80 -0.41 -10.34 -6.81
C ASP A 80 -0.61 -9.50 -8.08
N LEU A 81 -0.33 -8.19 -8.03
CA LEU A 81 -0.37 -7.31 -9.19
C LEU A 81 0.67 -7.69 -10.25
N GLU A 82 1.90 -7.97 -9.83
CA GLU A 82 2.96 -8.42 -10.72
C GLU A 82 2.59 -9.73 -11.42
N HIS A 83 2.10 -10.69 -10.67
CA HIS A 83 1.65 -11.97 -11.19
C HIS A 83 0.50 -11.82 -12.20
N ALA A 84 -0.53 -11.02 -11.85
CA ALA A 84 -1.65 -10.75 -12.75
C ALA A 84 -1.21 -10.04 -14.03
N TYR A 85 -0.27 -9.08 -13.92
CA TYR A 85 0.30 -8.39 -15.06
C TYR A 85 1.09 -9.33 -15.98
N LEU A 86 1.94 -10.18 -15.43
CA LEU A 86 2.70 -11.18 -16.20
C LEU A 86 1.79 -12.19 -16.89
N GLN A 87 0.72 -12.65 -16.21
CA GLN A 87 -0.29 -13.51 -16.83
C GLN A 87 -1.00 -12.82 -18.00
N ALA A 88 -1.37 -11.55 -17.86
CA ALA A 88 -1.97 -10.78 -18.94
C ALA A 88 -1.02 -10.60 -20.14
N LEU A 89 0.28 -10.40 -19.87
CA LEU A 89 1.30 -10.32 -20.93
C LEU A 89 1.48 -11.64 -21.66
N ALA A 90 1.47 -12.78 -20.95
CA ALA A 90 1.62 -14.09 -21.55
C ALA A 90 0.50 -14.44 -22.56
N GLN A 91 -0.64 -13.78 -22.47
CA GLN A 91 -1.75 -13.95 -23.42
C GLN A 91 -1.60 -13.09 -24.68
N ARG A 92 -0.59 -12.22 -24.78
CA ARG A 92 -0.33 -11.38 -25.94
C ARG A 92 0.63 -12.05 -26.92
N PRO A 93 0.50 -11.81 -28.24
CA PRO A 93 1.48 -12.25 -29.23
C PRO A 93 2.89 -11.72 -28.87
N GLU A 94 3.94 -12.55 -29.06
CA GLU A 94 5.33 -12.19 -28.77
C GLU A 94 5.78 -10.88 -29.43
N ALA A 95 5.29 -10.61 -30.65
CA ALA A 95 5.59 -9.37 -31.37
C ALA A 95 5.14 -8.08 -30.65
N CYS A 96 4.29 -8.19 -29.63
CA CYS A 96 3.78 -7.07 -28.83
C CYS A 96 4.32 -7.06 -27.41
N ALA A 97 5.32 -7.89 -27.08
CA ALA A 97 5.88 -7.94 -25.73
C ALA A 97 6.62 -6.62 -25.42
N PRO A 98 6.26 -5.90 -24.35
CA PRO A 98 6.95 -4.68 -23.96
C PRO A 98 8.37 -5.00 -23.45
N SER A 99 9.29 -4.04 -23.61
CA SER A 99 10.65 -4.16 -23.07
C SER A 99 10.64 -4.34 -21.54
N PRO A 100 11.71 -4.88 -20.94
CA PRO A 100 11.84 -5.02 -19.49
C PRO A 100 11.63 -3.70 -18.74
N GLU A 101 12.19 -2.61 -19.27
CA GLU A 101 12.07 -1.27 -18.70
C GLU A 101 10.61 -0.79 -18.70
N ARG A 102 9.91 -1.02 -19.82
CA ARG A 102 8.50 -0.66 -19.94
C ARG A 102 7.61 -1.49 -19.02
N ARG A 103 7.98 -2.77 -18.79
CA ARG A 103 7.29 -3.63 -17.80
C ARG A 103 7.44 -3.08 -16.39
N ALA A 104 8.65 -2.67 -16.02
CA ALA A 104 8.92 -2.08 -14.70
C ALA A 104 8.11 -0.81 -14.47
N LEU A 105 8.07 0.12 -15.45
CA LEU A 105 7.28 1.35 -15.36
C LEU A 105 5.78 1.10 -15.23
N VAL A 106 5.25 0.13 -15.98
CA VAL A 106 3.82 -0.22 -15.89
C VAL A 106 3.49 -0.82 -14.53
N LEU A 107 4.35 -1.71 -14.01
CA LEU A 107 4.17 -2.31 -12.69
C LEU A 107 4.20 -1.26 -11.58
N GLU A 108 5.15 -0.33 -11.65
CA GLU A 108 5.25 0.78 -10.69
C GLU A 108 3.97 1.62 -10.70
N ALA A 109 3.48 2.02 -11.89
CA ALA A 109 2.22 2.75 -12.02
C ALA A 109 1.01 1.98 -11.46
N LEU A 110 0.94 0.66 -11.70
CA LEU A 110 -0.13 -0.19 -11.14
C LEU A 110 -0.09 -0.24 -9.61
N VAL A 111 1.11 -0.34 -9.03
CA VAL A 111 1.30 -0.33 -7.56
C VAL A 111 0.86 1.01 -6.97
N GLU A 112 1.20 2.13 -7.61
CA GLU A 112 0.78 3.47 -7.16
C GLU A 112 -0.74 3.65 -7.23
N ILE A 113 -1.36 3.22 -8.34
CA ILE A 113 -2.82 3.26 -8.50
C ILE A 113 -3.50 2.39 -7.44
N ASP A 114 -3.02 1.15 -7.22
CA ASP A 114 -3.58 0.30 -6.17
C ASP A 114 -3.47 0.94 -4.79
N ALA A 115 -2.30 1.47 -4.45
CA ALA A 115 -2.09 2.17 -3.17
C ALA A 115 -3.04 3.36 -3.00
N MET A 116 -3.27 4.14 -4.05
CA MET A 116 -4.24 5.23 -4.06
C MET A 116 -5.66 4.72 -3.83
N LEU A 117 -6.09 3.70 -4.57
CA LEU A 117 -7.42 3.12 -4.46
C LEU A 117 -7.68 2.55 -3.05
N GLN A 118 -6.66 1.98 -2.38
CA GLN A 118 -6.79 1.47 -1.02
C GLN A 118 -7.02 2.56 0.05
N ARG A 119 -6.62 3.80 -0.23
CA ARG A 119 -6.86 4.95 0.67
C ARG A 119 -8.28 5.51 0.55
N LEU A 120 -9.00 5.16 -0.51
CA LEU A 120 -10.37 5.61 -0.72
C LEU A 120 -11.36 4.85 0.16
N PRO A 121 -12.46 5.48 0.58
CA PRO A 121 -13.59 4.76 1.15
C PRO A 121 -14.07 3.65 0.21
N ALA A 122 -14.42 2.48 0.76
CA ALA A 122 -14.75 1.29 -0.02
C ALA A 122 -15.80 1.57 -1.12
N ARG A 123 -16.86 2.32 -0.81
CA ARG A 123 -17.92 2.68 -1.78
C ARG A 123 -17.42 3.62 -2.89
N ALA A 124 -16.49 4.54 -2.59
CA ALA A 124 -15.92 5.42 -3.61
C ALA A 124 -15.02 4.63 -4.57
N ARG A 125 -14.19 3.72 -4.02
CA ARG A 125 -13.37 2.81 -4.82
C ARG A 125 -14.23 1.91 -5.71
N GLU A 126 -15.28 1.29 -5.18
CA GLU A 126 -16.18 0.43 -5.92
C GLU A 126 -16.91 1.20 -7.04
N ALA A 127 -17.42 2.40 -6.75
CA ALA A 127 -18.02 3.27 -7.75
C ALA A 127 -17.05 3.60 -8.89
N PHE A 128 -15.80 3.90 -8.57
CA PHE A 128 -14.76 4.18 -9.54
C PHE A 128 -14.46 2.98 -10.44
N LEU A 129 -14.27 1.79 -9.85
CA LEU A 129 -14.00 0.57 -10.61
C LEU A 129 -15.17 0.20 -11.52
N LEU A 130 -16.42 0.33 -11.05
CA LEU A 130 -17.62 0.11 -11.88
C LEU A 130 -17.70 1.09 -13.05
N ALA A 131 -17.31 2.35 -12.86
CA ALA A 131 -17.31 3.35 -13.91
C ALA A 131 -16.20 3.07 -14.96
N GLN A 132 -14.96 2.85 -14.49
CA GLN A 132 -13.78 2.79 -15.38
C GLN A 132 -13.60 1.41 -16.06
N LEU A 133 -13.86 0.34 -15.35
CA LEU A 133 -13.68 -1.03 -15.85
C LEU A 133 -14.99 -1.65 -16.30
N GLY A 134 -16.09 -1.36 -15.60
CA GLY A 134 -17.41 -1.90 -15.91
C GLY A 134 -18.19 -1.12 -16.96
N GLY A 135 -17.78 0.12 -17.27
CA GLY A 135 -18.47 1.00 -18.21
C GLY A 135 -19.89 1.42 -17.79
N TYR A 136 -20.23 1.27 -16.50
CA TYR A 136 -21.56 1.61 -15.98
C TYR A 136 -21.76 3.11 -15.89
N THR A 137 -22.97 3.56 -16.18
CA THR A 137 -23.40 4.95 -15.94
C THR A 137 -23.56 5.23 -14.44
N TYR A 138 -23.48 6.47 -14.04
CA TYR A 138 -23.62 6.86 -12.62
C TYR A 138 -24.99 6.47 -12.03
N ALA A 139 -26.04 6.47 -12.85
CA ALA A 139 -27.38 6.02 -12.45
C ALA A 139 -27.39 4.50 -12.16
N GLU A 140 -26.71 3.69 -12.99
CA GLU A 140 -26.58 2.24 -12.81
C GLU A 140 -25.71 1.90 -11.59
N ILE A 141 -24.61 2.64 -11.40
CA ILE A 141 -23.75 2.52 -10.23
C ILE A 141 -24.54 2.85 -8.96
N GLY A 142 -25.32 3.92 -8.99
CA GLY A 142 -26.18 4.29 -7.87
C GLY A 142 -27.14 3.18 -7.46
N ARG A 143 -27.79 2.56 -8.43
CA ARG A 143 -28.68 1.40 -8.19
C ARG A 143 -27.92 0.17 -7.63
N ARG A 144 -26.71 -0.10 -8.13
CA ARG A 144 -25.90 -1.26 -7.66
C ARG A 144 -25.36 -1.07 -6.24
N LEU A 145 -24.97 0.15 -5.89
CA LEU A 145 -24.41 0.48 -4.58
C LEU A 145 -25.43 0.95 -3.57
N ASP A 146 -26.72 0.98 -3.95
CA ASP A 146 -27.82 1.50 -3.13
C ASP A 146 -27.56 2.92 -2.62
N VAL A 147 -27.17 3.80 -3.55
CA VAL A 147 -26.94 5.23 -3.29
C VAL A 147 -27.51 6.08 -4.43
N SER A 148 -27.74 7.37 -4.15
CA SER A 148 -28.19 8.29 -5.18
C SER A 148 -27.10 8.57 -6.22
N GLU A 149 -27.48 8.89 -7.46
CA GLU A 149 -26.56 9.31 -8.52
C GLU A 149 -25.71 10.52 -8.07
N ARG A 150 -26.28 11.44 -7.29
CA ARG A 150 -25.56 12.57 -6.70
C ARG A 150 -24.42 12.09 -5.80
N MET A 151 -24.62 11.02 -5.03
CA MET A 151 -23.58 10.44 -4.19
C MET A 151 -22.49 9.80 -5.03
N VAL A 152 -22.82 9.11 -6.13
CA VAL A 152 -21.85 8.57 -7.06
C VAL A 152 -20.99 9.69 -7.66
N LYS A 153 -21.58 10.81 -8.08
CA LYS A 153 -20.83 11.99 -8.56
C LYS A 153 -19.85 12.51 -7.50
N LYS A 154 -20.25 12.52 -6.22
CA LYS A 154 -19.37 12.91 -5.12
C LYS A 154 -18.22 11.93 -4.94
N TYR A 155 -18.46 10.63 -5.03
CA TYR A 155 -17.40 9.62 -4.99
C TYR A 155 -16.41 9.79 -6.14
N MET A 156 -16.90 10.00 -7.36
CA MET A 156 -16.05 10.22 -8.53
C MET A 156 -15.21 11.49 -8.40
N ALA A 157 -15.77 12.60 -7.91
CA ALA A 157 -15.02 13.83 -7.67
C ALA A 157 -13.90 13.62 -6.63
N GLN A 158 -14.17 12.87 -5.56
CA GLN A 158 -13.18 12.54 -4.54
C GLN A 158 -12.02 11.71 -5.13
N VAL A 159 -12.33 10.71 -5.95
CA VAL A 159 -11.31 9.88 -6.61
C VAL A 159 -10.47 10.69 -7.58
N MET A 160 -11.12 11.52 -8.41
CA MET A 160 -10.42 12.37 -9.37
C MET A 160 -9.46 13.35 -8.70
N LEU A 161 -9.86 13.92 -7.56
CA LEU A 161 -8.96 14.77 -6.76
C LEU A 161 -7.72 13.99 -6.30
N GLN A 162 -7.87 12.75 -5.85
CA GLN A 162 -6.72 11.93 -5.45
C GLN A 162 -5.81 11.59 -6.63
N CYS A 163 -6.38 11.30 -7.82
CA CYS A 163 -5.60 11.09 -9.04
C CYS A 163 -4.78 12.33 -9.43
N LEU A 164 -5.37 13.52 -9.32
CA LEU A 164 -4.67 14.77 -9.61
C LEU A 164 -3.49 15.01 -8.65
N LEU A 165 -3.67 14.77 -7.36
CA LEU A 165 -2.61 14.93 -6.36
C LEU A 165 -1.42 13.99 -6.62
N ILE A 166 -1.66 12.77 -7.11
CA ILE A 166 -0.60 11.85 -7.53
C ILE A 166 0.12 12.39 -8.77
N ALA A 167 -0.63 12.85 -9.78
CA ALA A 167 -0.04 13.37 -11.01
C ALA A 167 0.84 14.61 -10.78
N GLU A 168 0.54 15.40 -9.74
CA GLU A 168 1.31 16.58 -9.35
C GLU A 168 2.49 16.26 -8.41
N GLY A 169 2.72 14.99 -8.06
CA GLY A 169 3.82 14.58 -7.19
C GLY A 169 3.72 15.09 -5.74
N VAL A 170 2.53 15.40 -5.26
CA VAL A 170 2.25 15.96 -3.92
C VAL A 170 2.05 14.84 -2.87
N TRP A 171 2.96 13.83 -2.84
CA TRP A 171 2.89 12.73 -1.86
C TRP A 171 4.23 12.51 -1.14
#